data_d947afb349f8ccaa9b31c446a9fc751e
#
_entry.id   d947afb349f8ccaa9b31c446a9fc751e
#
_cell.length_a   1.000
_cell.length_b   1.000
_cell.length_c   1.000
_cell.angle_alpha   90.00
_cell.angle_beta   90.00
_cell.angle_gamma   90.00
#
_symmetry.space_group_name_H-M   'P 1'
#
loop_
_entity.id
_entity.type
_entity.pdbx_description
1 polymer ?
#
loop_
_entity_poly.entity_id
_entity_poly.type
_entity_poly.pdbx_seq_one_letter_code
_entity_poly.pdbx_strand_id
1 'polypeptide(L)'
;MMRPNLFFALSLALFAPSVSSCGGDATPAENVTAGSTALGKSDWKAARESFDKALASLPATDPAYKRAKLGQIEALIQLEPDKARAEFLAYATAQGSAADSKDWRNVMSKLTAKAKFKEAIAILEVGLKQHPGDGQIKEMGDAIKSAAEKAGDSEALGSLAGLGYL
;
A
#
# COMPACT_ATOMS: atom_id res chain seq x y z
N MET A 1 -55.15 59.15 15.14
CA MET A 1 -53.67 59.31 15.16
C MET A 1 -53.03 57.92 15.04
N MET A 2 -52.70 57.48 13.83
CA MET A 2 -52.10 56.21 13.55
C MET A 2 -50.62 56.43 13.16
N ARG A 3 -49.68 55.77 13.83
CA ARG A 3 -48.25 55.78 13.50
C ARG A 3 -47.93 54.52 12.69
N PRO A 4 -47.26 54.61 11.52
CA PRO A 4 -46.83 53.45 10.80
C PRO A 4 -45.46 52.97 11.35
N ASN A 5 -45.39 51.64 11.65
CA ASN A 5 -44.16 50.95 11.99
C ASN A 5 -43.36 50.63 10.73
N LEU A 6 -42.12 51.17 10.69
CA LEU A 6 -41.19 50.97 9.62
C LEU A 6 -40.35 49.70 9.96
N PHE A 7 -40.63 48.59 9.28
CA PHE A 7 -39.83 47.38 9.37
C PHE A 7 -38.59 47.50 8.43
N PHE A 8 -37.43 47.67 9.01
CA PHE A 8 -36.17 47.58 8.30
C PHE A 8 -35.83 46.07 8.14
N ALA A 9 -35.96 45.53 6.92
CA ALA A 9 -35.48 44.22 6.58
C ALA A 9 -33.99 44.29 6.28
N LEU A 10 -33.17 43.76 7.19
CA LEU A 10 -31.71 43.67 7.02
C LEU A 10 -31.39 42.37 6.22
N SER A 11 -31.19 42.51 4.92
CA SER A 11 -30.79 41.41 4.06
C SER A 11 -29.28 41.10 4.28
N LEU A 12 -29.03 40.00 5.02
CA LEU A 12 -27.69 39.47 5.23
C LEU A 12 -27.29 38.67 3.98
N ALA A 13 -26.50 39.28 3.08
CA ALA A 13 -25.92 38.59 1.94
C ALA A 13 -24.81 37.67 2.43
N LEU A 14 -25.08 36.34 2.44
CA LEU A 14 -24.04 35.32 2.62
C LEU A 14 -23.13 35.33 1.40
N PHE A 15 -21.98 35.92 1.55
CA PHE A 15 -20.84 35.74 0.62
C PHE A 15 -20.26 34.33 0.88
N ALA A 16 -20.65 33.36 0.08
CA ALA A 16 -19.95 32.07 0.03
C ALA A 16 -18.63 32.30 -0.74
N PRO A 17 -17.46 32.03 -0.14
CA PRO A 17 -16.22 32.03 -0.89
C PRO A 17 -16.27 30.88 -1.89
N SER A 18 -16.39 31.20 -3.17
CA SER A 18 -16.18 30.27 -4.27
C SER A 18 -14.71 29.87 -4.24
N VAL A 19 -14.41 28.69 -3.68
CA VAL A 19 -13.09 28.08 -3.83
C VAL A 19 -13.00 27.67 -5.30
N SER A 20 -12.41 28.55 -6.13
CA SER A 20 -12.00 28.19 -7.49
C SER A 20 -10.93 27.10 -7.34
N SER A 21 -11.35 25.85 -7.53
CA SER A 21 -10.45 24.74 -7.80
C SER A 21 -9.73 25.10 -9.10
N CYS A 22 -8.52 25.65 -9.00
CA CYS A 22 -7.57 25.68 -10.09
C CYS A 22 -7.34 24.21 -10.47
N GLY A 23 -7.85 23.78 -11.61
CA GLY A 23 -7.67 22.46 -12.18
C GLY A 23 -6.25 22.27 -12.69
N GLY A 24 -5.28 22.27 -11.78
CA GLY A 24 -3.94 21.71 -12.01
C GLY A 24 -3.98 20.24 -11.54
N ASP A 25 -3.36 19.36 -12.32
CA ASP A 25 -3.17 17.97 -11.88
C ASP A 25 -2.46 17.96 -10.52
N ALA A 26 -2.97 17.11 -9.60
CA ALA A 26 -2.38 16.99 -8.27
C ALA A 26 -0.90 16.62 -8.37
N THR A 27 -0.07 17.27 -7.58
CA THR A 27 1.37 16.97 -7.53
C THR A 27 1.64 15.53 -7.06
N PRO A 28 2.81 14.96 -7.36
CA PRO A 28 3.16 13.61 -6.87
C PRO A 28 3.06 13.48 -5.35
N ALA A 29 3.46 14.52 -4.60
CA ALA A 29 3.39 14.53 -3.14
C ALA A 29 1.93 14.53 -2.63
N GLU A 30 1.05 15.28 -3.27
CA GLU A 30 -0.38 15.27 -2.96
C GLU A 30 -1.00 13.90 -3.28
N ASN A 31 -0.63 13.28 -4.40
CA ASN A 31 -1.08 11.93 -4.75
C ASN A 31 -0.59 10.89 -3.74
N VAL A 32 0.67 10.97 -3.24
CA VAL A 32 1.15 10.08 -2.16
C VAL A 32 0.34 10.27 -0.88
N THR A 33 0.01 11.51 -0.54
CA THR A 33 -0.81 11.83 0.64
C THR A 33 -2.23 11.31 0.50
N ALA A 34 -2.85 11.50 -0.67
CA ALA A 34 -4.18 10.99 -0.99
C ALA A 34 -4.23 9.46 -0.92
N GLY A 35 -3.23 8.79 -1.53
CA GLY A 35 -3.09 7.34 -1.47
C GLY A 35 -2.98 6.81 -0.03
N SER A 36 -2.14 7.45 0.79
CA SER A 36 -1.98 7.08 2.20
C SER A 36 -3.27 7.29 3.00
N THR A 37 -4.00 8.36 2.72
CA THR A 37 -5.31 8.63 3.35
C THR A 37 -6.35 7.58 2.95
N ALA A 38 -6.37 7.19 1.67
CA ALA A 38 -7.26 6.15 1.17
C ALA A 38 -6.93 4.76 1.78
N LEU A 39 -5.64 4.41 1.95
CA LEU A 39 -5.24 3.20 2.68
C LEU A 39 -5.78 3.20 4.12
N GLY A 40 -5.66 4.32 4.83
CA GLY A 40 -6.20 4.45 6.19
C GLY A 40 -7.71 4.28 6.29
N LYS A 41 -8.43 4.54 5.18
CA LYS A 41 -9.89 4.32 5.05
C LYS A 41 -10.25 2.95 4.47
N SER A 42 -9.27 2.11 4.18
CA SER A 42 -9.44 0.82 3.48
C SER A 42 -10.05 0.97 2.06
N ASP A 43 -9.93 2.14 1.46
CA ASP A 43 -10.30 2.37 0.06
C ASP A 43 -9.13 2.00 -0.86
N TRP A 44 -9.00 0.69 -1.07
CA TRP A 44 -7.87 0.11 -1.78
C TRP A 44 -7.78 0.57 -3.24
N LYS A 45 -8.93 0.79 -3.90
CA LYS A 45 -8.97 1.27 -5.29
C LYS A 45 -8.46 2.70 -5.39
N ALA A 46 -9.02 3.61 -4.60
CA ALA A 46 -8.58 5.00 -4.58
C ALA A 46 -7.12 5.13 -4.13
N ALA A 47 -6.67 4.29 -3.17
CA ALA A 47 -5.28 4.24 -2.76
C ALA A 47 -4.36 3.87 -3.91
N ARG A 48 -4.65 2.77 -4.61
CA ARG A 48 -3.89 2.31 -5.78
C ARG A 48 -3.82 3.40 -6.85
N GLU A 49 -4.97 3.95 -7.26
CA GLU A 49 -5.03 4.99 -8.30
C GLU A 49 -4.18 6.22 -7.95
N SER A 50 -4.22 6.64 -6.69
CA SER A 50 -3.43 7.77 -6.22
C SER A 50 -1.93 7.48 -6.25
N PHE A 51 -1.51 6.29 -5.80
CA PHE A 51 -0.10 5.89 -5.87
C PHE A 51 0.36 5.66 -7.31
N ASP A 52 -0.47 5.11 -8.20
CA ASP A 52 -0.15 4.96 -9.62
C ASP A 52 0.13 6.33 -10.26
N LYS A 53 -0.70 7.35 -9.97
CA LYS A 53 -0.49 8.73 -10.42
C LYS A 53 0.82 9.32 -9.87
N ALA A 54 1.11 9.10 -8.58
CA ALA A 54 2.37 9.57 -7.99
C ALA A 54 3.58 8.91 -8.67
N LEU A 55 3.57 7.60 -8.84
CA LEU A 55 4.66 6.82 -9.41
C LEU A 55 4.93 7.14 -10.89
N ALA A 56 3.91 7.59 -11.62
CA ALA A 56 4.06 7.98 -13.03
C ALA A 56 5.03 9.15 -13.24
N SER A 57 5.26 9.98 -12.20
CA SER A 57 6.11 11.17 -12.28
C SER A 57 7.23 11.22 -11.23
N LEU A 58 7.22 10.32 -10.22
CA LEU A 58 8.29 10.23 -9.24
C LEU A 58 9.47 9.42 -9.80
N PRO A 59 10.68 9.98 -9.84
CA PRO A 59 11.88 9.20 -10.15
C PRO A 59 12.17 8.22 -9.01
N ALA A 60 12.76 7.06 -9.34
CA ALA A 60 13.09 6.02 -8.35
C ALA A 60 14.05 6.49 -7.25
N THR A 61 14.78 7.58 -7.50
CA THR A 61 15.71 8.21 -6.54
C THR A 61 15.02 9.17 -5.56
N ASP A 62 13.74 9.50 -5.80
CA ASP A 62 12.99 10.38 -4.91
C ASP A 62 12.65 9.66 -3.60
N PRO A 63 12.87 10.28 -2.41
CA PRO A 63 12.49 9.67 -1.13
C PRO A 63 11.01 9.29 -1.01
N ALA A 64 10.12 9.98 -1.74
CA ALA A 64 8.69 9.66 -1.76
C ALA A 64 8.37 8.41 -2.60
N TYR A 65 9.26 8.02 -3.53
CA TYR A 65 9.06 6.85 -4.41
C TYR A 65 8.87 5.55 -3.60
N LYS A 66 9.75 5.28 -2.63
CA LYS A 66 9.63 4.11 -1.76
C LYS A 66 8.26 4.06 -1.07
N ARG A 67 7.81 5.17 -0.52
CA ARG A 67 6.50 5.26 0.16
C ARG A 67 5.35 5.00 -0.81
N ALA A 68 5.37 5.64 -1.97
CA ALA A 68 4.35 5.43 -3.01
C ALA A 68 4.31 3.97 -3.48
N LYS A 69 5.49 3.37 -3.72
CA LYS A 69 5.60 2.00 -4.20
C LYS A 69 5.10 0.98 -3.18
N LEU A 70 5.51 1.08 -1.94
CA LEU A 70 5.04 0.19 -0.88
C LEU A 70 3.56 0.39 -0.58
N GLY A 71 3.05 1.63 -0.66
CA GLY A 71 1.61 1.91 -0.53
C GLY A 71 0.78 1.32 -1.68
N GLN A 72 1.27 1.41 -2.93
CA GLN A 72 0.67 0.75 -4.09
C GLN A 72 0.59 -0.77 -3.88
N ILE A 73 1.71 -1.39 -3.45
CA ILE A 73 1.78 -2.83 -3.18
C ILE A 73 0.79 -3.21 -2.07
N GLU A 74 0.66 -2.42 -1.02
CA GLU A 74 -0.31 -2.66 0.05
C GLU A 74 -1.76 -2.67 -0.47
N ALA A 75 -2.13 -1.72 -1.30
CA ALA A 75 -3.43 -1.71 -1.96
C ALA A 75 -3.63 -2.94 -2.86
N LEU A 76 -2.60 -3.33 -3.61
CA LEU A 76 -2.63 -4.51 -4.47
C LEU A 76 -2.76 -5.82 -3.70
N ILE A 77 -2.20 -5.96 -2.50
CA ILE A 77 -2.39 -7.15 -1.64
C ILE A 77 -3.89 -7.41 -1.38
N GLN A 78 -4.69 -6.36 -1.32
CA GLN A 78 -6.13 -6.47 -1.09
C GLN A 78 -6.91 -6.73 -2.38
N LEU A 79 -6.44 -6.22 -3.51
CA LEU A 79 -7.16 -6.25 -4.80
C LEU A 79 -6.69 -7.39 -5.70
N GLU A 80 -5.38 -7.52 -5.87
CA GLU A 80 -4.72 -8.36 -6.88
C GLU A 80 -3.40 -8.91 -6.30
N PRO A 81 -3.45 -9.90 -5.38
CA PRO A 81 -2.26 -10.36 -4.63
C PRO A 81 -1.13 -10.90 -5.53
N ASP A 82 -1.43 -11.56 -6.64
CA ASP A 82 -0.44 -11.98 -7.63
C ASP A 82 0.33 -10.78 -8.22
N LYS A 83 -0.40 -9.69 -8.50
CA LYS A 83 0.21 -8.46 -8.99
C LYS A 83 1.03 -7.78 -7.89
N ALA A 84 0.55 -7.78 -6.65
CA ALA A 84 1.31 -7.27 -5.51
C ALA A 84 2.66 -7.97 -5.37
N ARG A 85 2.68 -9.31 -5.49
CA ARG A 85 3.90 -10.11 -5.50
C ARG A 85 4.83 -9.68 -6.63
N ALA A 86 4.32 -9.60 -7.87
CA ALA A 86 5.12 -9.25 -9.03
C ALA A 86 5.72 -7.84 -8.91
N GLU A 87 4.92 -6.85 -8.50
CA GLU A 87 5.34 -5.47 -8.31
C GLU A 87 6.36 -5.32 -7.16
N PHE A 88 6.18 -6.09 -6.06
CA PHE A 88 7.15 -6.08 -4.98
C PHE A 88 8.48 -6.70 -5.41
N LEU A 89 8.46 -7.86 -6.05
CA LEU A 89 9.68 -8.50 -6.52
C LEU A 89 10.40 -7.62 -7.54
N ALA A 90 9.71 -7.04 -8.51
CA ALA A 90 10.33 -6.13 -9.47
C ALA A 90 10.98 -4.93 -8.77
N TYR A 91 10.34 -4.35 -7.76
CA TYR A 91 10.91 -3.26 -6.98
C TYR A 91 12.11 -3.71 -6.14
N ALA A 92 11.96 -4.80 -5.38
CA ALA A 92 12.95 -5.24 -4.39
C ALA A 92 14.23 -5.83 -5.04
N THR A 93 14.12 -6.38 -6.26
CA THR A 93 15.26 -6.98 -6.98
C THR A 93 15.91 -6.04 -8.00
N ALA A 94 15.36 -4.82 -8.18
CA ALA A 94 15.94 -3.83 -9.07
C ALA A 94 17.33 -3.38 -8.58
N GLN A 95 18.23 -3.09 -9.51
CA GLN A 95 19.55 -2.52 -9.16
C GLN A 95 19.36 -1.17 -8.46
N GLY A 96 19.98 -1.01 -7.28
CA GLY A 96 19.83 0.19 -6.47
C GLY A 96 18.50 0.28 -5.73
N SER A 97 17.77 -0.84 -5.59
CA SER A 97 16.54 -0.87 -4.79
C SER A 97 16.76 -0.35 -3.37
N ALA A 98 15.81 0.44 -2.89
CA ALA A 98 15.75 0.89 -1.50
C ALA A 98 14.99 -0.06 -0.57
N ALA A 99 14.59 -1.26 -1.06
CA ALA A 99 13.93 -2.27 -0.24
C ALA A 99 14.91 -2.85 0.79
N ASP A 100 14.50 -2.84 2.05
CA ASP A 100 15.25 -3.41 3.16
C ASP A 100 14.52 -4.64 3.73
N SER A 101 15.16 -5.39 4.64
CA SER A 101 14.58 -6.60 5.27
C SER A 101 13.24 -6.34 5.93
N LYS A 102 13.01 -5.13 6.44
CA LYS A 102 11.73 -4.75 7.03
C LYS A 102 10.61 -4.68 5.98
N ASP A 103 10.92 -4.20 4.78
CA ASP A 103 9.96 -4.15 3.67
C ASP A 103 9.58 -5.56 3.21
N TRP A 104 10.55 -6.44 3.05
CA TRP A 104 10.33 -7.86 2.73
C TRP A 104 9.40 -8.50 3.76
N ARG A 105 9.74 -8.38 5.05
CA ARG A 105 8.93 -8.92 6.14
C ARG A 105 7.51 -8.34 6.15
N ASN A 106 7.37 -7.04 5.96
CA ASN A 106 6.06 -6.37 5.99
C ASN A 106 5.13 -6.88 4.89
N VAL A 107 5.63 -6.99 3.65
CA VAL A 107 4.84 -7.48 2.52
C VAL A 107 4.45 -8.94 2.72
N MET A 108 5.38 -9.81 3.12
CA MET A 108 5.09 -11.21 3.44
C MET A 108 4.07 -11.34 4.56
N SER A 109 4.22 -10.57 5.66
CA SER A 109 3.26 -10.59 6.78
C SER A 109 1.84 -10.20 6.35
N LYS A 110 1.71 -9.17 5.50
CA LYS A 110 0.40 -8.73 5.00
C LYS A 110 -0.25 -9.77 4.10
N LEU A 111 0.51 -10.42 3.23
CA LEU A 111 0.03 -11.54 2.40
C LEU A 111 -0.40 -12.73 3.27
N THR A 112 0.42 -13.11 4.25
CA THR A 112 0.14 -14.19 5.20
C THR A 112 -1.13 -13.93 6.00
N ALA A 113 -1.32 -12.70 6.50
CA ALA A 113 -2.54 -12.31 7.22
C ALA A 113 -3.82 -12.39 6.37
N LYS A 114 -3.68 -12.40 5.04
CA LYS A 114 -4.77 -12.60 4.07
C LYS A 114 -4.86 -14.03 3.54
N ALA A 115 -4.13 -14.96 4.14
CA ALA A 115 -4.01 -16.33 3.67
C ALA A 115 -3.58 -16.44 2.18
N LYS A 116 -2.78 -15.47 1.72
CA LYS A 116 -2.16 -15.48 0.39
C LYS A 116 -0.79 -16.13 0.49
N PHE A 117 -0.79 -17.40 0.91
CA PHE A 117 0.43 -18.13 1.24
C PHE A 117 1.31 -18.36 0.02
N LYS A 118 0.74 -18.69 -1.14
CA LYS A 118 1.47 -18.87 -2.39
C LYS A 118 2.32 -17.65 -2.73
N GLU A 119 1.74 -16.46 -2.66
CA GLU A 119 2.42 -15.20 -2.96
C GLU A 119 3.47 -14.87 -1.90
N ALA A 120 3.18 -15.11 -0.63
CA ALA A 120 4.11 -14.90 0.48
C ALA A 120 5.33 -15.84 0.38
N ILE A 121 5.13 -17.11 0.06
CA ILE A 121 6.19 -18.12 -0.11
C ILE A 121 7.07 -17.79 -1.32
N ALA A 122 6.48 -17.35 -2.43
CA ALA A 122 7.25 -16.95 -3.60
C ALA A 122 8.15 -15.73 -3.31
N ILE A 123 7.69 -14.78 -2.48
CA ILE A 123 8.52 -13.67 -2.01
C ILE A 123 9.61 -14.17 -1.06
N LEU A 124 9.27 -15.07 -0.13
CA LEU A 124 10.22 -15.68 0.81
C LEU A 124 11.37 -16.37 0.07
N GLU A 125 11.05 -17.19 -0.94
CA GLU A 125 12.05 -17.91 -1.75
C GLU A 125 13.08 -16.96 -2.37
N VAL A 126 12.63 -15.86 -2.97
CA VAL A 126 13.51 -14.86 -3.56
C VAL A 126 14.30 -14.12 -2.47
N GLY A 127 13.64 -13.77 -1.36
CA GLY A 127 14.27 -13.09 -0.23
C GLY A 127 15.42 -13.90 0.38
N LEU A 128 15.22 -15.21 0.58
CA LEU A 128 16.25 -16.12 1.08
C LEU A 128 17.46 -16.22 0.15
N LYS A 129 17.24 -16.18 -1.16
CA LYS A 129 18.33 -16.18 -2.17
C LYS A 129 19.11 -14.87 -2.18
N GLN A 130 18.44 -13.74 -2.03
CA GLN A 130 19.08 -12.42 -2.06
C GLN A 130 19.73 -12.03 -0.73
N HIS A 131 19.18 -12.51 0.38
CA HIS A 131 19.61 -12.18 1.73
C HIS A 131 19.84 -13.45 2.57
N PRO A 132 20.76 -14.35 2.19
CA PRO A 132 20.90 -15.69 2.79
C PRO A 132 21.26 -15.68 4.28
N GLY A 133 21.75 -14.56 4.79
CA GLY A 133 22.09 -14.37 6.22
C GLY A 133 21.03 -13.65 7.05
N ASP A 134 19.94 -13.18 6.44
CA ASP A 134 18.97 -12.34 7.12
C ASP A 134 18.01 -13.17 7.98
N GLY A 135 18.13 -13.01 9.33
CA GLY A 135 17.29 -13.70 10.30
C GLY A 135 15.82 -13.29 10.19
N GLN A 136 15.53 -12.03 9.88
CA GLN A 136 14.15 -11.55 9.78
C GLN A 136 13.39 -12.16 8.60
N ILE A 137 14.08 -12.39 7.49
CA ILE A 137 13.51 -13.07 6.32
C ILE A 137 13.31 -14.56 6.64
N LYS A 138 14.27 -15.19 7.31
CA LYS A 138 14.16 -16.61 7.73
C LYS A 138 12.99 -16.84 8.67
N GLU A 139 12.81 -15.99 9.68
CA GLU A 139 11.69 -16.07 10.63
C GLU A 139 10.32 -15.97 9.94
N MET A 140 10.25 -15.32 8.78
CA MET A 140 8.98 -15.27 8.02
C MET A 140 8.54 -16.64 7.51
N GLY A 141 9.47 -17.55 7.21
CA GLY A 141 9.13 -18.93 6.83
C GLY A 141 8.37 -19.65 7.93
N ASP A 142 8.83 -19.55 9.18
CA ASP A 142 8.17 -20.12 10.35
C ASP A 142 6.80 -19.47 10.61
N ALA A 143 6.72 -18.14 10.43
CA ALA A 143 5.45 -17.42 10.58
C ALA A 143 4.42 -17.83 9.52
N ILE A 144 4.84 -17.98 8.25
CA ILE A 144 3.97 -18.43 7.16
C ILE A 144 3.54 -19.88 7.41
N LYS A 145 4.47 -20.76 7.83
CA LYS A 145 4.18 -22.14 8.20
C LYS A 145 3.09 -22.23 9.26
N SER A 146 3.29 -21.53 10.39
CA SER A 146 2.31 -21.52 11.49
C SER A 146 0.92 -21.03 11.03
N ALA A 147 0.87 -20.04 10.14
CA ALA A 147 -0.39 -19.55 9.59
C ALA A 147 -1.05 -20.55 8.63
N ALA A 148 -0.25 -21.20 7.77
CA ALA A 148 -0.73 -22.23 6.85
C ALA A 148 -1.25 -23.48 7.59
N GLU A 149 -0.58 -23.92 8.67
CA GLU A 149 -1.05 -25.00 9.54
C GLU A 149 -2.41 -24.67 10.14
N LYS A 150 -2.59 -23.47 10.68
CA LYS A 150 -3.87 -23.02 11.24
C LYS A 150 -4.98 -22.94 10.19
N ALA A 151 -4.62 -22.63 8.95
CA ALA A 151 -5.56 -22.55 7.82
C ALA A 151 -5.83 -23.94 7.19
N GLY A 152 -5.04 -24.96 7.49
CA GLY A 152 -5.11 -26.28 6.86
C GLY A 152 -4.65 -26.28 5.40
N ASP A 153 -3.76 -25.36 5.00
CA ASP A 153 -3.28 -25.22 3.62
C ASP A 153 -2.10 -26.18 3.37
N SER A 154 -2.42 -27.39 2.91
CA SER A 154 -1.43 -28.44 2.64
C SER A 154 -0.50 -28.11 1.45
N GLU A 155 -0.96 -27.31 0.47
CA GLU A 155 -0.14 -26.88 -0.67
C GLU A 155 0.95 -25.91 -0.21
N ALA A 156 0.58 -24.95 0.63
CA ALA A 156 1.52 -24.01 1.24
C ALA A 156 2.56 -24.75 2.11
N LEU A 157 2.13 -25.71 2.91
CA LEU A 157 3.04 -26.52 3.73
C LEU A 157 4.00 -27.36 2.89
N GLY A 158 3.54 -27.97 1.80
CA GLY A 158 4.40 -28.68 0.86
C GLY A 158 5.45 -27.78 0.20
N SER A 159 5.06 -26.54 -0.16
CA SER A 159 5.98 -25.54 -0.71
C SER A 159 7.04 -25.11 0.30
N LEU A 160 6.65 -24.90 1.57
CA LEU A 160 7.57 -24.56 2.66
C LEU A 160 8.53 -25.69 3.00
N ALA A 161 8.08 -26.96 2.90
CA ALA A 161 8.97 -28.13 3.04
C ALA A 161 10.11 -28.09 2.03
N GLY A 162 9.83 -27.73 0.78
CA GLY A 162 10.84 -27.55 -0.27
C GLY A 162 11.85 -26.47 0.04
N LEU A 163 11.55 -25.51 0.92
CA LEU A 163 12.43 -24.46 1.40
C LEU A 163 13.12 -24.79 2.74
N GLY A 164 12.85 -25.95 3.33
CA GLY A 164 13.47 -26.42 4.58
C GLY A 164 12.75 -26.00 5.86
N TYR A 165 11.46 -25.68 5.80
CA TYR A 165 10.65 -25.25 6.95
C TYR A 165 9.74 -26.36 7.54
N LEU A 166 10.01 -27.61 7.31
CA LEU A 166 9.28 -28.75 7.94
C LEU A 166 10.13 -29.47 8.96
#